data_45472587b29d2b2658b56d54172b92b6
#
_entry.id   45472587b29d2b2658b56d54172b92b6
#
_cell.length_a   1.000
_cell.length_b   1.000
_cell.length_c   1.000
_cell.angle_alpha   90.00
_cell.angle_beta   90.00
_cell.angle_gamma   90.00
#
_symmetry.space_group_name_H-M   'P 1'
#
loop_
_entity.id
_entity.type
_entity.pdbx_description
1 polymer ?
#
loop_
_entity_poly.entity_id
_entity_poly.type
_entity_poly.pdbx_seq_one_letter_code
_entity_poly.pdbx_strand_id
1 'polypeptide(L)'
;MNLFKYLNTEKTKIFALNDVSSFASNKNLIEIYFSLIQKYYLNNKISKFIPSFEYLYNIINSNISYVALYTDIQALRFKNKIIKRENVISGLTSKQLILHRPSQEISSNLRNLKIHYVDFLCTHIKNRKQNITPKLIYTYAKHVMNIDDSNNKQSIFIFKREGETQSFVPFTVYNNFVFDLKYFIVNMKQNIVPKTIRIEHIKIDTFIIFARIFETIKERINILHVELETIKHYIDKQIIDVYVAFENNNPIAIYIYKNNCFYYNSKPIFELISSYNIENTNFFDSIFEETVHLLIKSKQIGYLTIENLSNNNVLIKHMRDKNNECYRYMNSFYLYNYVLNTTSSNSLLTIL
;
A
#
# COMPACT_ATOMS: atom_id res chain seq x y z
N MET A 1 18.86 -21.90 14.23
CA MET A 1 17.42 -22.12 14.49
C MET A 1 16.85 -23.02 13.40
N ASN A 2 16.22 -24.15 13.72
CA ASN A 2 15.70 -25.05 12.69
C ASN A 2 14.35 -24.51 12.16
N LEU A 3 14.40 -23.80 11.03
CA LEU A 3 13.22 -23.18 10.41
C LEU A 3 12.30 -24.19 9.70
N PHE A 4 12.79 -25.41 9.41
CA PHE A 4 11.99 -26.46 8.74
C PHE A 4 10.72 -26.84 9.50
N LYS A 5 10.69 -26.66 10.83
CA LYS A 5 9.49 -26.89 11.65
C LYS A 5 8.29 -26.00 11.28
N TYR A 6 8.53 -24.92 10.55
CA TYR A 6 7.47 -24.01 10.10
C TYR A 6 6.97 -24.32 8.68
N LEU A 7 7.64 -25.21 7.94
CA LEU A 7 7.16 -25.62 6.62
C LEU A 7 5.88 -26.47 6.78
N ASN A 8 4.80 -26.05 6.12
CA ASN A 8 3.51 -26.74 6.14
C ASN A 8 2.83 -26.68 4.78
N THR A 9 3.27 -27.53 3.87
CA THR A 9 2.75 -27.61 2.50
C THR A 9 1.38 -28.31 2.42
N GLU A 10 1.03 -29.14 3.39
CA GLU A 10 -0.26 -29.85 3.40
C GLU A 10 -1.44 -28.92 3.65
N LYS A 11 -1.28 -27.94 4.53
CA LYS A 11 -2.34 -26.99 4.90
C LYS A 11 -2.19 -25.62 4.24
N THR A 12 -1.10 -25.38 3.51
CA THR A 12 -0.86 -24.09 2.86
C THR A 12 -1.02 -24.22 1.36
N LYS A 13 -1.94 -23.44 0.79
CA LYS A 13 -2.16 -23.32 -0.66
C LYS A 13 -1.67 -21.98 -1.13
N ILE A 14 -0.94 -21.95 -2.23
CA ILE A 14 -0.37 -20.72 -2.80
C ILE A 14 -0.80 -20.63 -4.25
N PHE A 15 -1.38 -19.49 -4.61
CA PHE A 15 -1.93 -19.24 -5.93
C PHE A 15 -1.31 -17.98 -6.53
N ALA A 16 -0.92 -18.04 -7.80
CA ALA A 16 -0.62 -16.85 -8.58
C ALA A 16 -1.93 -16.26 -9.10
N LEU A 17 -2.20 -14.98 -8.81
CA LEU A 17 -3.46 -14.34 -9.21
C LEU A 17 -3.54 -13.99 -10.69
N ASN A 18 -2.39 -13.82 -11.36
CA ASN A 18 -2.31 -13.61 -12.80
C ASN A 18 -2.57 -14.88 -13.62
N ASP A 19 -2.58 -16.05 -12.99
CA ASP A 19 -3.02 -17.30 -13.62
C ASP A 19 -4.54 -17.45 -13.50
N VAL A 20 -5.23 -17.15 -14.59
CA VAL A 20 -6.71 -17.18 -14.68
C VAL A 20 -7.27 -18.56 -14.30
N SER A 21 -6.60 -19.64 -14.68
CA SER A 21 -7.03 -21.01 -14.37
C SER A 21 -6.91 -21.32 -12.89
N SER A 22 -5.79 -20.93 -12.28
CA SER A 22 -5.53 -21.06 -10.85
C SER A 22 -6.49 -20.21 -10.02
N PHE A 23 -6.75 -18.97 -10.44
CA PHE A 23 -7.74 -18.12 -9.80
C PHE A 23 -9.15 -18.69 -9.87
N ALA A 24 -9.63 -19.09 -11.05
CA ALA A 24 -10.98 -19.60 -11.26
C ALA A 24 -11.24 -20.87 -10.42
N SER A 25 -10.29 -21.80 -10.37
CA SER A 25 -10.41 -23.04 -9.61
C SER A 25 -10.41 -22.81 -8.07
N ASN A 26 -9.85 -21.69 -7.61
CA ASN A 26 -9.72 -21.38 -6.17
C ASN A 26 -10.56 -20.17 -5.72
N LYS A 27 -11.40 -19.64 -6.59
CA LYS A 27 -12.21 -18.43 -6.34
C LYS A 27 -12.95 -18.48 -5.00
N ASN A 28 -13.57 -19.59 -4.67
CA ASN A 28 -14.30 -19.74 -3.41
C ASN A 28 -13.39 -19.59 -2.17
N LEU A 29 -12.18 -20.13 -2.18
CA LEU A 29 -11.23 -19.98 -1.08
C LEU A 29 -10.73 -18.54 -0.95
N ILE A 30 -10.52 -17.86 -2.07
CA ILE A 30 -10.12 -16.44 -2.11
C ILE A 30 -11.25 -15.56 -1.56
N GLU A 31 -12.50 -15.82 -1.91
CA GLU A 31 -13.67 -15.12 -1.37
C GLU A 31 -13.82 -15.32 0.15
N ILE A 32 -13.60 -16.53 0.66
CA ILE A 32 -13.57 -16.80 2.11
C ILE A 32 -12.46 -15.99 2.77
N TYR A 33 -11.28 -15.92 2.15
CA TYR A 33 -10.17 -15.12 2.68
C TYR A 33 -10.47 -13.61 2.67
N PHE A 34 -11.08 -13.08 1.61
CA PHE A 34 -11.50 -11.68 1.57
C PHE A 34 -12.53 -11.35 2.65
N SER A 35 -13.47 -12.28 2.90
CA SER A 35 -14.41 -12.15 4.02
C SER A 35 -13.69 -12.14 5.38
N LEU A 36 -12.60 -12.90 5.51
CA LEU A 36 -11.77 -12.90 6.72
C LEU A 36 -11.05 -11.56 6.90
N ILE A 37 -10.53 -10.96 5.80
CA ILE A 37 -9.93 -9.62 5.82
C ILE A 37 -10.97 -8.59 6.26
N GLN A 38 -12.13 -8.54 5.61
CA GLN A 38 -13.19 -7.58 5.96
C GLN A 38 -13.60 -7.65 7.43
N LYS A 39 -13.54 -8.85 8.03
CA LYS A 39 -14.02 -9.07 9.40
C LYS A 39 -12.94 -8.84 10.46
N TYR A 40 -11.68 -9.14 10.18
CA TYR A 40 -10.65 -9.23 11.22
C TYR A 40 -9.36 -8.45 10.95
N TYR A 41 -9.17 -7.92 9.73
CA TYR A 41 -7.97 -7.16 9.40
C TYR A 41 -8.12 -5.71 9.85
N LEU A 42 -7.18 -5.23 10.65
CA LEU A 42 -7.06 -3.84 11.15
C LEU A 42 -8.37 -3.23 11.69
N ASN A 43 -9.32 -4.04 12.11
CA ASN A 43 -10.54 -3.54 12.74
C ASN A 43 -10.30 -3.26 14.23
N ASN A 44 -10.43 -1.99 14.61
CA ASN A 44 -10.41 -1.53 15.98
C ASN A 44 -11.68 -0.76 16.35
N LYS A 45 -11.76 -0.23 17.57
CA LYS A 45 -12.94 0.52 18.03
C LYS A 45 -13.07 1.89 17.36
N ILE A 46 -11.97 2.45 16.87
CA ILE A 46 -11.87 3.83 16.39
C ILE A 46 -12.00 3.88 14.88
N SER A 47 -11.30 3.00 14.18
CA SER A 47 -11.29 2.93 12.71
C SER A 47 -11.72 1.55 12.22
N LYS A 48 -12.43 1.52 11.10
CA LYS A 48 -12.91 0.30 10.47
C LYS A 48 -12.38 0.22 9.04
N PHE A 49 -11.77 -0.90 8.70
CA PHE A 49 -11.40 -1.23 7.33
C PHE A 49 -12.57 -1.96 6.66
N ILE A 50 -13.19 -1.33 5.66
CA ILE A 50 -14.40 -1.84 5.00
C ILE A 50 -14.18 -1.86 3.48
N PRO A 51 -13.28 -2.71 2.97
CA PRO A 51 -13.06 -2.83 1.54
C PRO A 51 -14.18 -3.65 0.88
N SER A 52 -14.51 -3.34 -0.38
CA SER A 52 -15.28 -4.25 -1.22
C SER A 52 -14.41 -5.43 -1.71
N PHE A 53 -15.04 -6.52 -2.18
CA PHE A 53 -14.32 -7.60 -2.86
C PHE A 53 -13.58 -7.11 -4.08
N GLU A 54 -14.22 -6.24 -4.86
CA GLU A 54 -13.63 -5.65 -6.06
C GLU A 54 -12.38 -4.82 -5.71
N TYR A 55 -12.45 -3.99 -4.65
CA TYR A 55 -11.29 -3.24 -4.18
C TYR A 55 -10.14 -4.17 -3.80
N LEU A 56 -10.40 -5.21 -2.98
CA LEU A 56 -9.36 -6.17 -2.57
C LEU A 56 -8.75 -6.87 -3.78
N TYR A 57 -9.57 -7.31 -4.72
CA TYR A 57 -9.09 -7.94 -5.94
C TYR A 57 -8.19 -7.00 -6.75
N ASN A 58 -8.64 -5.77 -6.99
CA ASN A 58 -7.92 -4.81 -7.81
C ASN A 58 -6.59 -4.34 -7.17
N ILE A 59 -6.55 -4.17 -5.84
CA ILE A 59 -5.31 -3.72 -5.16
C ILE A 59 -4.26 -4.83 -5.04
N ILE A 60 -4.69 -6.09 -5.01
CA ILE A 60 -3.79 -7.26 -4.93
C ILE A 60 -3.31 -7.67 -6.30
N ASN A 61 -4.20 -7.58 -7.32
CA ASN A 61 -3.89 -8.02 -8.67
C ASN A 61 -2.85 -7.12 -9.33
N SER A 62 -1.70 -7.69 -9.61
CA SER A 62 -0.58 -7.06 -10.33
C SER A 62 0.08 -8.14 -11.20
N ASN A 63 1.06 -7.75 -12.03
CA ASN A 63 1.74 -8.68 -12.94
C ASN A 63 2.32 -9.92 -12.23
N ILE A 64 2.86 -9.74 -11.03
CA ILE A 64 3.32 -10.85 -10.18
C ILE A 64 2.70 -10.66 -8.81
N SER A 65 1.67 -11.45 -8.56
CA SER A 65 0.96 -11.43 -7.28
C SER A 65 0.54 -12.82 -6.85
N TYR A 66 0.58 -13.06 -5.54
CA TYR A 66 0.26 -14.33 -4.92
C TYR A 66 -0.74 -14.14 -3.79
N VAL A 67 -1.58 -15.15 -3.61
CA VAL A 67 -2.37 -15.36 -2.39
C VAL A 67 -1.91 -16.66 -1.77
N ALA A 68 -1.51 -16.62 -0.50
CA ALA A 68 -1.20 -17.81 0.27
C ALA A 68 -2.23 -17.99 1.38
N LEU A 69 -2.86 -19.16 1.43
CA LEU A 69 -3.94 -19.49 2.35
C LEU A 69 -3.55 -20.68 3.22
N TYR A 70 -3.76 -20.55 4.53
CA TYR A 70 -3.70 -21.68 5.45
C TYR A 70 -5.12 -22.20 5.66
N THR A 71 -5.34 -23.46 5.29
CA THR A 71 -6.69 -24.07 5.28
C THR A 71 -6.78 -25.20 6.31
N ASP A 72 -8.01 -25.48 6.75
CA ASP A 72 -8.33 -26.64 7.58
C ASP A 72 -9.64 -27.28 7.12
N ILE A 73 -9.75 -28.59 7.30
CA ILE A 73 -10.93 -29.34 6.91
C ILE A 73 -11.88 -29.40 8.09
N GLN A 74 -13.03 -28.77 7.95
CA GLN A 74 -14.12 -28.86 8.94
C GLN A 74 -15.12 -29.94 8.54
N ALA A 75 -15.41 -30.85 9.46
CA ALA A 75 -16.47 -31.81 9.31
C ALA A 75 -17.79 -31.19 9.78
N LEU A 76 -18.68 -30.91 8.86
CA LEU A 76 -20.03 -30.40 9.14
C LEU A 76 -21.02 -31.56 9.10
N ARG A 77 -21.82 -31.74 10.16
CA ARG A 77 -22.88 -32.75 10.24
C ARG A 77 -24.19 -32.13 9.70
N PHE A 78 -24.66 -32.60 8.59
CA PHE A 78 -25.93 -32.15 8.01
C PHE A 78 -26.81 -33.36 7.66
N LYS A 79 -28.01 -33.45 8.25
CA LYS A 79 -28.95 -34.52 8.00
C LYS A 79 -28.31 -35.93 7.95
N ASN A 80 -27.62 -36.32 9.01
CA ASN A 80 -26.88 -37.59 9.15
C ASN A 80 -25.75 -37.86 8.14
N LYS A 81 -25.36 -36.86 7.34
CA LYS A 81 -24.19 -36.92 6.46
C LYS A 81 -23.06 -36.03 7.03
N ILE A 82 -21.82 -36.52 6.98
CA ILE A 82 -20.65 -35.73 7.29
C ILE A 82 -20.17 -35.11 5.99
N ILE A 83 -20.29 -33.79 5.90
CA ILE A 83 -19.75 -33.02 4.77
C ILE A 83 -18.43 -32.43 5.21
N LYS A 84 -17.35 -32.79 4.53
CA LYS A 84 -16.04 -32.16 4.73
C LYS A 84 -15.99 -30.90 3.91
N ARG A 85 -15.82 -29.74 4.58
CA ARG A 85 -15.65 -28.44 3.91
C ARG A 85 -14.28 -27.88 4.28
N GLU A 86 -13.55 -27.48 3.26
CA GLU A 86 -12.32 -26.74 3.44
C GLU A 86 -12.63 -25.29 3.85
N ASN A 87 -11.95 -24.80 4.87
CA ASN A 87 -12.14 -23.46 5.40
C ASN A 87 -10.78 -22.74 5.50
N VAL A 88 -10.75 -21.44 5.19
CA VAL A 88 -9.56 -20.61 5.31
C VAL A 88 -9.47 -20.07 6.74
N ILE A 89 -8.35 -20.35 7.40
CA ILE A 89 -8.08 -19.91 8.77
C ILE A 89 -7.17 -18.68 8.80
N SER A 90 -6.24 -18.61 7.85
CA SER A 90 -5.29 -17.51 7.73
C SER A 90 -4.91 -17.33 6.27
N GLY A 91 -4.51 -16.12 5.93
CA GLY A 91 -3.99 -15.84 4.60
C GLY A 91 -3.09 -14.63 4.60
N LEU A 92 -2.34 -14.49 3.54
CA LEU A 92 -1.56 -13.31 3.18
C LEU A 92 -1.63 -13.12 1.67
N THR A 93 -1.37 -11.88 1.25
CA THR A 93 -1.14 -11.57 -0.16
C THR A 93 0.27 -11.07 -0.36
N SER A 94 0.74 -11.18 -1.58
CA SER A 94 1.99 -10.55 -1.98
C SER A 94 1.90 -10.07 -3.41
N LYS A 95 2.52 -8.92 -3.67
CA LYS A 95 2.69 -8.37 -5.01
C LYS A 95 4.12 -7.90 -5.22
N GLN A 96 4.59 -7.92 -6.47
CA GLN A 96 5.91 -7.44 -6.78
C GLN A 96 5.93 -5.91 -6.81
N LEU A 97 6.90 -5.33 -6.12
CA LEU A 97 7.29 -3.92 -6.19
C LEU A 97 8.66 -3.78 -6.84
N ILE A 98 8.94 -2.57 -7.28
CA ILE A 98 10.24 -2.15 -7.76
C ILE A 98 10.75 -1.08 -6.79
N LEU A 99 11.91 -1.32 -6.17
CA LEU A 99 12.65 -0.28 -5.48
C LEU A 99 13.64 0.33 -6.46
N HIS A 100 13.31 1.50 -6.96
CA HIS A 100 14.19 2.29 -7.80
C HIS A 100 15.09 3.19 -6.93
N ARG A 101 16.38 3.26 -7.28
CA ARG A 101 17.39 4.07 -6.60
C ARG A 101 18.14 4.93 -7.63
N PRO A 102 18.26 6.25 -7.42
CA PRO A 102 18.94 7.14 -8.38
C PRO A 102 20.36 6.68 -8.71
N SER A 103 20.81 6.95 -9.93
CA SER A 103 22.06 6.43 -10.49
C SER A 103 23.34 6.92 -9.84
N GLN A 104 23.30 7.98 -9.06
CA GLN A 104 24.50 8.64 -8.50
C GLN A 104 25.19 7.84 -7.38
N GLU A 105 24.55 6.80 -6.83
CA GLU A 105 25.07 6.15 -5.62
C GLU A 105 25.38 4.65 -5.78
N ILE A 106 25.05 3.98 -6.91
CA ILE A 106 25.03 2.50 -6.89
C ILE A 106 25.34 1.86 -8.24
N SER A 107 25.97 0.65 -8.17
CA SER A 107 26.18 -0.23 -9.33
C SER A 107 24.86 -0.55 -10.06
N SER A 108 24.89 -0.66 -11.37
CA SER A 108 23.72 -0.83 -12.26
C SER A 108 22.75 -1.95 -11.83
N ASN A 109 23.28 -3.02 -11.23
CA ASN A 109 22.49 -4.19 -10.81
C ASN A 109 21.61 -3.94 -9.57
N LEU A 110 21.90 -2.88 -8.80
CA LEU A 110 21.14 -2.54 -7.58
C LEU A 110 20.21 -1.33 -7.77
N ARG A 111 20.12 -0.82 -9.00
CA ARG A 111 19.30 0.36 -9.31
C ARG A 111 17.80 0.06 -9.28
N ASN A 112 17.40 -1.12 -9.73
CA ASN A 112 16.01 -1.57 -9.77
C ASN A 112 15.88 -2.92 -9.08
N LEU A 113 15.59 -2.94 -7.80
CA LEU A 113 15.38 -4.18 -7.07
C LEU A 113 13.91 -4.59 -7.13
N LYS A 114 13.66 -5.82 -7.58
CA LYS A 114 12.33 -6.44 -7.51
C LYS A 114 12.13 -7.03 -6.12
N ILE A 115 11.06 -6.64 -5.46
CA ILE A 115 10.79 -6.95 -4.05
C ILE A 115 9.35 -7.45 -3.91
N HIS A 116 9.13 -8.54 -3.18
CA HIS A 116 7.80 -9.04 -2.86
C HIS A 116 7.25 -8.30 -1.63
N TYR A 117 6.24 -7.46 -1.83
CA TYR A 117 5.53 -6.78 -0.75
C TYR A 117 4.45 -7.69 -0.18
N VAL A 118 4.65 -8.11 1.07
CA VAL A 118 3.70 -8.95 1.80
C VAL A 118 2.70 -8.07 2.53
N ASP A 119 1.41 -8.29 2.26
CA ASP A 119 0.32 -7.50 2.82
C ASP A 119 -0.88 -8.39 3.22
N PHE A 120 -1.90 -7.79 3.81
CA PHE A 120 -3.15 -8.43 4.23
C PHE A 120 -2.97 -9.72 5.04
N LEU A 121 -1.89 -9.81 5.82
CA LEU A 121 -1.70 -10.95 6.72
C LEU A 121 -2.80 -10.98 7.78
N CYS A 122 -3.74 -11.90 7.62
CA CYS A 122 -4.91 -11.99 8.47
C CYS A 122 -5.14 -13.41 8.95
N THR A 123 -5.31 -13.58 10.27
CA THR A 123 -5.62 -14.86 10.90
C THR A 123 -6.93 -14.76 11.68
N HIS A 124 -7.81 -15.73 11.49
CA HIS A 124 -9.08 -15.83 12.21
C HIS A 124 -8.86 -15.77 13.74
N ILE A 125 -9.66 -14.98 14.45
CA ILE A 125 -9.43 -14.65 15.86
C ILE A 125 -9.29 -15.88 16.77
N LYS A 126 -10.08 -16.93 16.52
CA LYS A 126 -10.04 -18.19 17.31
C LYS A 126 -8.76 -19.00 17.09
N ASN A 127 -8.02 -18.72 16.03
CA ASN A 127 -6.81 -19.48 15.64
C ASN A 127 -5.52 -18.67 15.84
N ARG A 128 -5.64 -17.45 16.40
CA ARG A 128 -4.46 -16.67 16.79
C ARG A 128 -3.67 -17.37 17.88
N LYS A 129 -2.37 -17.12 17.96
CA LYS A 129 -1.42 -17.73 18.93
C LYS A 129 -1.18 -19.25 18.74
N GLN A 130 -1.62 -19.85 17.63
CA GLN A 130 -1.41 -21.26 17.29
C GLN A 130 -0.22 -21.49 16.33
N ASN A 131 0.70 -20.54 16.22
CA ASN A 131 1.85 -20.57 15.30
C ASN A 131 1.48 -20.77 13.82
N ILE A 132 0.26 -20.40 13.41
CA ILE A 132 -0.21 -20.50 12.02
C ILE A 132 0.49 -19.45 11.15
N THR A 133 0.55 -18.21 11.61
CA THR A 133 1.17 -17.10 10.89
C THR A 133 2.64 -17.36 10.50
N PRO A 134 3.54 -17.80 11.43
CA PRO A 134 4.90 -18.16 11.06
C PRO A 134 4.97 -19.29 10.03
N LYS A 135 4.09 -20.31 10.13
CA LYS A 135 4.03 -21.42 9.17
C LYS A 135 3.64 -20.91 7.78
N LEU A 136 2.60 -20.08 7.70
CA LEU A 136 2.14 -19.50 6.46
C LEU A 136 3.22 -18.65 5.78
N ILE A 137 3.82 -17.70 6.52
CA ILE A 137 4.88 -16.82 6.00
C ILE A 137 6.07 -17.64 5.51
N TYR A 138 6.55 -18.59 6.31
CA TYR A 138 7.71 -19.40 5.95
C TYR A 138 7.45 -20.29 4.72
N THR A 139 6.27 -20.94 4.65
CA THR A 139 5.90 -21.78 3.51
C THR A 139 5.76 -20.95 2.23
N TYR A 140 5.14 -19.76 2.34
CA TYR A 140 5.03 -18.82 1.23
C TYR A 140 6.42 -18.36 0.76
N ALA A 141 7.25 -17.86 1.68
CA ALA A 141 8.58 -17.37 1.32
C ALA A 141 9.43 -18.47 0.63
N LYS A 142 9.39 -19.69 1.16
CA LYS A 142 10.12 -20.84 0.56
C LYS A 142 9.60 -21.19 -0.83
N HIS A 143 8.29 -21.10 -1.05
CA HIS A 143 7.69 -21.33 -2.37
C HIS A 143 8.19 -20.30 -3.40
N VAL A 144 8.17 -19.01 -3.07
CA VAL A 144 8.63 -17.93 -3.95
C VAL A 144 10.13 -18.03 -4.21
N MET A 145 10.94 -18.30 -3.17
CA MET A 145 12.39 -18.50 -3.31
C MET A 145 12.70 -19.63 -4.30
N ASN A 146 11.99 -20.76 -4.21
CA ASN A 146 12.21 -21.86 -5.15
C ASN A 146 11.89 -21.48 -6.60
N ILE A 147 10.85 -20.64 -6.83
CA ILE A 147 10.52 -20.15 -8.19
C ILE A 147 11.59 -19.18 -8.68
N ASP A 148 12.04 -18.25 -7.85
CA ASP A 148 13.03 -17.26 -8.21
C ASP A 148 14.41 -17.90 -8.42
N ASP A 149 14.83 -18.81 -7.55
CA ASP A 149 16.09 -19.57 -7.68
C ASP A 149 16.13 -20.35 -8.99
N SER A 150 15.01 -20.97 -9.42
CA SER A 150 14.92 -21.66 -10.72
C SER A 150 15.10 -20.70 -11.92
N ASN A 151 14.87 -19.40 -11.70
CA ASN A 151 15.04 -18.34 -12.70
C ASN A 151 16.30 -17.50 -12.48
N ASN A 152 17.24 -17.93 -11.62
CA ASN A 152 18.45 -17.20 -11.23
C ASN A 152 18.15 -15.79 -10.67
N LYS A 153 17.05 -15.63 -9.93
CA LYS A 153 16.65 -14.37 -9.29
C LYS A 153 16.73 -14.50 -7.78
N GLN A 154 17.08 -13.40 -7.13
CA GLN A 154 17.06 -13.32 -5.67
C GLN A 154 15.70 -12.84 -5.20
N SER A 155 15.01 -13.63 -4.37
CA SER A 155 13.77 -13.22 -3.70
C SER A 155 14.07 -12.28 -2.54
N ILE A 156 13.53 -11.09 -2.59
CA ILE A 156 13.57 -10.11 -1.50
C ILE A 156 12.13 -9.86 -1.05
N PHE A 157 11.88 -9.88 0.26
CA PHE A 157 10.56 -9.59 0.79
C PHE A 157 10.57 -8.31 1.61
N ILE A 158 9.51 -7.52 1.51
CA ILE A 158 9.29 -6.34 2.32
C ILE A 158 7.88 -6.39 2.93
N PHE A 159 7.75 -5.91 4.14
CA PHE A 159 6.46 -5.76 4.81
C PHE A 159 6.39 -4.45 5.58
N LYS A 160 5.20 -3.88 5.64
CA LYS A 160 4.89 -2.68 6.41
C LYS A 160 4.38 -3.10 7.79
N ARG A 161 4.84 -2.45 8.82
CA ARG A 161 4.40 -2.68 10.19
C ARG A 161 4.03 -1.38 10.86
N GLU A 162 2.89 -1.38 11.54
CA GLU A 162 2.44 -0.32 12.42
C GLU A 162 2.94 -0.56 13.85
N GLY A 163 3.27 0.52 14.57
CA GLY A 163 3.70 0.53 15.97
C GLY A 163 5.21 0.62 16.14
N GLU A 164 5.68 0.43 17.38
CA GLU A 164 7.08 0.59 17.75
C GLU A 164 8.01 -0.36 16.97
N THR A 165 9.22 0.12 16.71
CA THR A 165 10.27 -0.66 16.06
C THR A 165 10.66 -1.84 16.94
N GLN A 166 10.94 -2.97 16.32
CA GLN A 166 11.46 -4.17 17.01
C GLN A 166 12.98 -4.27 16.86
N SER A 167 13.52 -5.38 17.38
CA SER A 167 14.96 -5.73 17.32
C SER A 167 15.55 -5.88 15.91
N PHE A 168 14.74 -5.76 14.86
CA PHE A 168 15.21 -5.77 13.47
C PHE A 168 15.43 -4.35 12.97
N VAL A 169 16.50 -4.15 12.19
CA VAL A 169 16.78 -2.85 11.55
C VAL A 169 15.75 -2.60 10.44
N PRO A 170 14.94 -1.55 10.54
CA PRO A 170 13.99 -1.21 9.49
C PRO A 170 14.70 -0.61 8.27
N PHE A 171 14.13 -0.84 7.08
CA PHE A 171 14.55 -0.15 5.85
C PHE A 171 14.22 1.34 5.92
N THR A 172 13.03 1.69 6.42
CA THR A 172 12.67 3.08 6.76
C THR A 172 11.65 3.11 7.89
N VAL A 173 11.67 4.20 8.66
CA VAL A 173 10.71 4.49 9.75
C VAL A 173 10.11 5.86 9.49
N TYR A 174 8.79 5.97 9.64
CA TYR A 174 8.07 7.22 9.47
C TYR A 174 6.79 7.25 10.31
N ASN A 175 6.28 8.46 10.52
CA ASN A 175 5.01 8.64 11.22
C ASN A 175 3.89 8.90 10.21
N ASN A 176 2.71 8.44 10.54
CA ASN A 176 1.46 8.81 9.91
C ASN A 176 0.71 9.79 10.79
N PHE A 177 0.16 10.82 10.19
CA PHE A 177 -0.62 11.85 10.86
C PHE A 177 -2.03 11.84 10.30
N VAL A 178 -3.03 11.80 11.17
CA VAL A 178 -4.43 11.83 10.79
C VAL A 178 -5.03 13.19 11.14
N PHE A 179 -5.61 13.84 10.14
CA PHE A 179 -6.19 15.17 10.23
C PHE A 179 -7.69 15.15 10.01
N ASP A 180 -8.45 15.91 10.84
CA ASP A 180 -9.87 16.19 10.62
C ASP A 180 -10.00 17.33 9.60
N LEU A 181 -10.67 17.06 8.50
CA LEU A 181 -10.83 18.03 7.41
C LEU A 181 -11.96 19.05 7.67
N LYS A 182 -12.78 18.84 8.69
CA LYS A 182 -13.85 19.79 9.05
C LYS A 182 -13.31 21.19 9.36
N TYR A 183 -12.25 21.27 10.15
CA TYR A 183 -11.61 22.55 10.50
C TYR A 183 -10.83 23.13 9.33
N PHE A 184 -10.26 22.26 8.50
CA PHE A 184 -9.55 22.63 7.28
C PHE A 184 -10.47 23.38 6.31
N ILE A 185 -11.68 22.84 6.04
CA ILE A 185 -12.66 23.43 5.13
C ILE A 185 -13.08 24.85 5.55
N VAL A 186 -13.26 25.07 6.86
CA VAL A 186 -13.69 26.37 7.38
C VAL A 186 -12.63 27.44 7.15
N ASN A 187 -11.35 27.08 7.20
CA ASN A 187 -10.22 28.01 7.12
C ASN A 187 -9.66 28.18 5.69
N MET A 188 -10.15 27.41 4.71
CA MET A 188 -9.64 27.41 3.32
C MET A 188 -9.97 28.67 2.51
N LYS A 189 -10.82 29.56 3.00
CA LYS A 189 -11.34 30.71 2.21
C LYS A 189 -10.30 31.74 1.76
N GLN A 190 -9.00 31.58 2.06
CA GLN A 190 -7.98 32.58 1.82
C GLN A 190 -6.74 32.10 1.01
N ASN A 191 -6.64 30.83 0.64
CA ASN A 191 -5.45 30.39 -0.08
C ASN A 191 -5.62 30.60 -1.58
N ILE A 192 -4.96 31.62 -2.09
CA ILE A 192 -5.00 31.96 -3.50
C ILE A 192 -3.84 31.24 -4.20
N VAL A 193 -4.15 30.14 -4.85
CA VAL A 193 -3.24 29.58 -5.86
C VAL A 193 -3.19 30.58 -7.02
N PRO A 194 -2.00 31.02 -7.46
CA PRO A 194 -1.90 31.94 -8.60
C PRO A 194 -2.63 31.42 -9.83
N LYS A 195 -3.27 32.31 -10.57
CA LYS A 195 -3.99 31.95 -11.82
C LYS A 195 -3.08 31.34 -12.89
N THR A 196 -1.78 31.53 -12.78
CA THR A 196 -0.77 30.91 -13.65
C THR A 196 -0.58 29.43 -13.39
N ILE A 197 -1.05 28.95 -12.23
CA ILE A 197 -0.94 27.54 -11.85
C ILE A 197 -2.23 26.83 -12.17
N ARG A 198 -2.12 25.76 -12.97
CA ARG A 198 -3.21 24.86 -13.33
C ARG A 198 -3.02 23.53 -12.63
N ILE A 199 -4.07 23.02 -12.01
CA ILE A 199 -4.06 21.69 -11.34
C ILE A 199 -4.87 20.73 -12.20
N GLU A 200 -4.26 19.61 -12.55
CA GLU A 200 -4.90 18.54 -13.32
C GLU A 200 -5.05 17.28 -12.48
N HIS A 201 -6.24 16.70 -12.51
CA HIS A 201 -6.49 15.35 -12.01
C HIS A 201 -6.17 14.36 -13.14
N ILE A 202 -5.16 13.54 -12.92
CA ILE A 202 -4.70 12.55 -13.88
C ILE A 202 -5.72 11.40 -13.98
N LYS A 203 -6.15 11.14 -15.20
CA LYS A 203 -7.03 10.04 -15.58
C LYS A 203 -6.31 9.12 -16.56
N ILE A 204 -7.01 8.08 -17.03
CA ILE A 204 -6.47 7.10 -17.97
C ILE A 204 -5.97 7.74 -19.28
N ASP A 205 -6.73 8.65 -19.83
CA ASP A 205 -6.42 9.37 -21.07
C ASP A 205 -5.22 10.31 -20.92
N THR A 206 -4.99 10.85 -19.73
CA THR A 206 -3.86 11.72 -19.39
C THR A 206 -2.72 10.99 -18.67
N PHE A 207 -2.78 9.67 -18.50
CA PHE A 207 -1.77 8.88 -17.79
C PHE A 207 -0.34 9.07 -18.31
N ILE A 208 -0.17 9.34 -19.59
CA ILE A 208 1.13 9.61 -20.21
C ILE A 208 1.86 10.80 -19.57
N ILE A 209 1.09 11.78 -19.07
CA ILE A 209 1.64 12.93 -18.34
C ILE A 209 2.28 12.46 -17.04
N PHE A 210 1.55 11.67 -16.25
CA PHE A 210 2.06 11.07 -15.03
C PHE A 210 3.33 10.23 -15.30
N ALA A 211 3.31 9.37 -16.31
CA ALA A 211 4.43 8.49 -16.63
C ALA A 211 5.72 9.27 -16.93
N ARG A 212 5.61 10.40 -17.69
CA ARG A 212 6.76 11.27 -17.99
C ARG A 212 7.31 11.95 -16.73
N ILE A 213 6.44 12.48 -15.88
CA ILE A 213 6.81 13.13 -14.62
C ILE A 213 7.47 12.08 -13.70
N PHE A 214 6.91 10.89 -13.63
CA PHE A 214 7.42 9.80 -12.82
C PHE A 214 8.86 9.41 -13.22
N GLU A 215 9.16 9.31 -14.51
CA GLU A 215 10.54 9.06 -14.97
C GLU A 215 11.50 10.18 -14.55
N THR A 216 11.07 11.44 -14.56
CA THR A 216 11.89 12.56 -14.06
C THR A 216 12.15 12.48 -12.56
N ILE A 217 11.14 12.09 -11.77
CA ILE A 217 11.26 11.97 -10.32
C ILE A 217 12.19 10.81 -9.94
N LYS A 218 12.16 9.70 -10.67
CA LYS A 218 13.03 8.53 -10.46
C LYS A 218 14.52 8.87 -10.45
N GLU A 219 14.95 9.85 -11.21
CA GLU A 219 16.36 10.28 -11.23
C GLU A 219 16.77 11.10 -9.99
N ARG A 220 15.81 11.50 -9.16
CA ARG A 220 16.04 12.44 -8.03
C ARG A 220 15.85 11.83 -6.65
N ILE A 221 15.01 10.78 -6.52
CA ILE A 221 14.63 10.21 -5.21
C ILE A 221 14.44 8.68 -5.30
N ASN A 222 14.64 7.98 -4.19
CA ASN A 222 14.28 6.56 -4.12
C ASN A 222 12.78 6.38 -4.25
N ILE A 223 12.34 5.42 -5.07
CA ILE A 223 10.90 5.15 -5.27
C ILE A 223 10.63 3.66 -5.05
N LEU A 224 9.70 3.36 -4.15
CA LEU A 224 9.14 2.02 -3.98
C LEU A 224 7.74 1.99 -4.60
N HIS A 225 7.59 1.28 -5.72
CA HIS A 225 6.37 1.35 -6.50
C HIS A 225 5.98 0.01 -7.15
N VAL A 226 4.70 -0.15 -7.46
CA VAL A 226 4.21 -1.19 -8.39
C VAL A 226 4.57 -0.81 -9.83
N GLU A 227 4.49 -1.77 -10.75
CA GLU A 227 4.72 -1.49 -12.18
C GLU A 227 3.76 -0.39 -12.71
N LEU A 228 4.19 0.37 -13.72
CA LEU A 228 3.41 1.50 -14.28
C LEU A 228 2.02 1.08 -14.76
N GLU A 229 1.88 -0.10 -15.36
CA GLU A 229 0.58 -0.64 -15.77
C GLU A 229 -0.34 -0.88 -14.58
N THR A 230 0.21 -1.30 -13.43
CA THR A 230 -0.56 -1.44 -12.19
C THR A 230 -0.96 -0.08 -11.64
N ILE A 231 -0.10 0.94 -11.71
CA ILE A 231 -0.44 2.31 -11.32
C ILE A 231 -1.58 2.84 -12.20
N LYS A 232 -1.50 2.63 -13.52
CA LYS A 232 -2.55 2.99 -14.47
C LYS A 232 -3.88 2.30 -14.14
N HIS A 233 -3.83 1.01 -13.80
CA HIS A 233 -5.01 0.27 -13.33
C HIS A 233 -5.57 0.85 -12.04
N TYR A 234 -4.72 1.26 -11.08
CA TYR A 234 -5.19 1.89 -9.83
C TYR A 234 -5.86 3.23 -10.07
N ILE A 235 -5.39 4.02 -11.04
CA ILE A 235 -6.06 5.26 -11.46
C ILE A 235 -7.42 4.95 -12.10
N ASP A 236 -7.50 3.96 -13.00
CA ASP A 236 -8.74 3.51 -13.64
C ASP A 236 -9.80 3.09 -12.62
N LYS A 237 -9.38 2.29 -11.64
CA LYS A 237 -10.26 1.79 -10.58
C LYS A 237 -10.46 2.77 -9.42
N GLN A 238 -9.95 4.00 -9.55
CA GLN A 238 -10.05 5.04 -8.51
C GLN A 238 -9.55 4.58 -7.13
N ILE A 239 -8.58 3.67 -7.12
CA ILE A 239 -7.84 3.27 -5.91
C ILE A 239 -6.90 4.39 -5.51
N ILE A 240 -6.27 5.03 -6.50
CA ILE A 240 -5.46 6.23 -6.31
C ILE A 240 -6.01 7.39 -7.15
N ASP A 241 -5.90 8.59 -6.60
CA ASP A 241 -6.16 9.86 -7.27
C ASP A 241 -4.83 10.62 -7.35
N VAL A 242 -4.44 11.04 -8.54
CA VAL A 242 -3.19 11.76 -8.78
C VAL A 242 -3.50 13.16 -9.29
N TYR A 243 -2.95 14.17 -8.62
CA TYR A 243 -3.04 15.57 -9.02
C TYR A 243 -1.66 16.09 -9.37
N VAL A 244 -1.56 16.78 -10.51
CA VAL A 244 -0.33 17.43 -10.97
C VAL A 244 -0.60 18.91 -11.13
N ALA A 245 0.28 19.74 -10.58
CA ALA A 245 0.24 21.18 -10.78
C ALA A 245 1.24 21.57 -11.86
N PHE A 246 0.81 22.49 -12.72
CA PHE A 246 1.60 23.03 -13.82
C PHE A 246 1.67 24.55 -13.72
N GLU A 247 2.85 25.10 -13.99
CA GLU A 247 3.07 26.51 -14.24
C GLU A 247 3.69 26.67 -15.63
N ASN A 248 3.07 27.47 -16.50
CA ASN A 248 3.53 27.64 -17.89
C ASN A 248 3.74 26.29 -18.63
N ASN A 249 2.84 25.32 -18.42
CA ASN A 249 2.89 23.94 -18.92
C ASN A 249 4.03 23.06 -18.38
N ASN A 250 4.85 23.55 -17.46
CA ASN A 250 5.86 22.73 -16.76
C ASN A 250 5.27 22.14 -15.49
N PRO A 251 5.45 20.86 -15.22
CA PRO A 251 4.99 20.25 -13.97
C PRO A 251 5.85 20.74 -12.80
N ILE A 252 5.20 21.30 -11.78
CA ILE A 252 5.88 21.87 -10.60
C ILE A 252 5.68 21.06 -9.33
N ALA A 253 4.56 20.34 -9.22
CA ALA A 253 4.29 19.49 -8.04
C ALA A 253 3.36 18.34 -8.38
N ILE A 254 3.45 17.24 -7.63
CA ILE A 254 2.57 16.07 -7.73
C ILE A 254 2.10 15.64 -6.34
N TYR A 255 0.83 15.21 -6.24
CA TYR A 255 0.20 14.68 -5.03
C TYR A 255 -0.53 13.38 -5.38
N ILE A 256 -0.27 12.32 -4.61
CA ILE A 256 -0.84 10.99 -4.85
C ILE A 256 -1.64 10.58 -3.61
N TYR A 257 -2.93 10.48 -3.78
CA TYR A 257 -3.89 10.08 -2.76
C TYR A 257 -4.35 8.65 -2.99
N LYS A 258 -4.61 7.92 -1.92
CA LYS A 258 -5.13 6.56 -1.95
C LYS A 258 -6.43 6.46 -1.17
N ASN A 259 -7.43 5.86 -1.79
CA ASN A 259 -8.59 5.36 -1.07
C ASN A 259 -8.19 4.04 -0.39
N ASN A 260 -7.99 4.08 0.91
CA ASN A 260 -7.58 2.90 1.67
C ASN A 260 -8.75 2.15 2.31
N CYS A 261 -10.00 2.53 1.98
CA CYS A 261 -11.23 1.94 2.52
C CYS A 261 -11.34 1.96 4.06
N PHE A 262 -10.62 2.88 4.72
CA PHE A 262 -10.78 3.12 6.15
C PHE A 262 -11.86 4.16 6.43
N TYR A 263 -12.55 3.96 7.53
CA TYR A 263 -13.59 4.88 8.04
C TYR A 263 -13.30 5.22 9.49
N TYR A 264 -13.41 6.49 9.82
CA TYR A 264 -13.36 7.01 11.19
C TYR A 264 -14.64 7.81 11.45
N ASN A 265 -15.34 7.52 12.55
CA ASN A 265 -16.64 8.13 12.84
C ASN A 265 -17.61 8.10 11.64
N SER A 266 -17.64 6.97 10.92
CA SER A 266 -18.47 6.74 9.71
C SER A 266 -18.14 7.64 8.52
N LYS A 267 -17.03 8.38 8.55
CA LYS A 267 -16.54 9.16 7.40
C LYS A 267 -15.33 8.50 6.77
N PRO A 268 -15.22 8.49 5.44
CA PRO A 268 -14.07 7.90 4.74
C PRO A 268 -12.79 8.67 5.03
N ILE A 269 -11.70 7.92 5.15
CA ILE A 269 -10.34 8.43 5.27
C ILE A 269 -9.63 8.19 3.94
N PHE A 270 -9.01 9.23 3.40
CA PHE A 270 -8.06 9.09 2.32
C PHE A 270 -6.63 9.25 2.86
N GLU A 271 -5.68 8.73 2.13
CA GLU A 271 -4.27 8.77 2.50
C GLU A 271 -3.47 9.51 1.43
N LEU A 272 -2.78 10.58 1.81
CA LEU A 272 -1.71 11.15 0.98
C LEU A 272 -0.48 10.26 1.16
N ILE A 273 -0.30 9.32 0.24
CA ILE A 273 0.82 8.38 0.31
C ILE A 273 2.13 9.05 -0.10
N SER A 274 2.08 9.96 -1.08
CA SER A 274 3.27 10.67 -1.54
C SER A 274 2.94 12.01 -2.16
N SER A 275 3.85 12.95 -1.98
CA SER A 275 3.90 14.20 -2.75
C SER A 275 5.34 14.53 -3.11
N TYR A 276 5.53 15.25 -4.21
CA TYR A 276 6.86 15.67 -4.62
C TYR A 276 6.82 17.08 -5.22
N ASN A 277 7.67 17.97 -4.66
CA ASN A 277 7.85 19.33 -5.14
C ASN A 277 8.94 19.31 -6.23
N ILE A 278 8.53 19.28 -7.50
CA ILE A 278 9.40 19.04 -8.65
C ILE A 278 10.37 20.20 -8.87
N GLU A 279 9.85 21.43 -8.79
CA GLU A 279 10.60 22.66 -9.07
C GLU A 279 10.83 23.53 -7.83
N ASN A 280 10.69 22.94 -6.63
CA ASN A 280 10.83 23.65 -5.34
C ASN A 280 9.94 24.92 -5.27
N THR A 281 8.71 24.81 -5.78
CA THR A 281 7.77 25.94 -5.78
C THR A 281 7.40 26.37 -4.37
N ASN A 282 7.28 27.67 -4.14
CA ASN A 282 6.81 28.25 -2.87
C ASN A 282 5.29 28.06 -2.66
N PHE A 283 4.55 27.59 -3.67
CA PHE A 283 3.11 27.37 -3.61
C PHE A 283 2.73 25.92 -3.29
N PHE A 284 3.70 25.09 -2.90
CA PHE A 284 3.49 23.66 -2.70
C PHE A 284 2.37 23.33 -1.69
N ASP A 285 2.30 24.04 -0.58
CA ASP A 285 1.26 23.91 0.44
C ASP A 285 -0.09 24.46 -0.02
N SER A 286 -0.12 25.59 -0.71
CA SER A 286 -1.35 26.18 -1.27
C SER A 286 -1.97 25.31 -2.36
N ILE A 287 -1.14 24.72 -3.24
CA ILE A 287 -1.57 23.76 -4.25
C ILE A 287 -2.13 22.49 -3.58
N PHE A 288 -1.46 21.99 -2.53
CA PHE A 288 -1.96 20.86 -1.74
C PHE A 288 -3.35 21.14 -1.19
N GLU A 289 -3.59 22.30 -0.58
CA GLU A 289 -4.90 22.67 -0.06
C GLU A 289 -5.97 22.60 -1.15
N GLU A 290 -5.68 23.11 -2.34
CA GLU A 290 -6.62 23.06 -3.47
C GLU A 290 -6.88 21.62 -3.92
N THR A 291 -5.84 20.74 -3.96
CA THR A 291 -6.06 19.32 -4.28
C THR A 291 -6.91 18.61 -3.24
N VAL A 292 -6.74 18.92 -1.95
CA VAL A 292 -7.59 18.39 -0.87
C VAL A 292 -9.02 18.88 -1.03
N HIS A 293 -9.23 20.16 -1.40
CA HIS A 293 -10.55 20.70 -1.68
C HIS A 293 -11.26 19.96 -2.83
N LEU A 294 -10.55 19.73 -3.93
CA LEU A 294 -11.06 18.94 -5.05
C LEU A 294 -11.44 17.51 -4.63
N LEU A 295 -10.63 16.91 -3.79
CA LEU A 295 -10.86 15.56 -3.26
C LEU A 295 -12.09 15.52 -2.33
N ILE A 296 -12.24 16.50 -1.42
CA ILE A 296 -13.41 16.62 -0.55
C ILE A 296 -14.68 16.76 -1.41
N LYS A 297 -14.64 17.64 -2.41
CA LYS A 297 -15.79 17.90 -3.28
C LYS A 297 -16.21 16.66 -4.08
N SER A 298 -15.24 15.87 -4.55
CA SER A 298 -15.50 14.69 -5.40
C SER A 298 -15.79 13.41 -4.62
N LYS A 299 -15.18 13.22 -3.45
CA LYS A 299 -15.20 11.94 -2.69
C LYS A 299 -15.85 12.06 -1.30
N GLN A 300 -16.24 13.26 -0.86
CA GLN A 300 -16.89 13.51 0.45
C GLN A 300 -16.07 12.97 1.64
N ILE A 301 -14.76 13.09 1.58
CA ILE A 301 -13.86 12.62 2.64
C ILE A 301 -13.99 13.47 3.92
N GLY A 302 -13.85 12.83 5.07
CA GLY A 302 -13.89 13.52 6.37
C GLY A 302 -12.53 13.65 7.03
N TYR A 303 -11.60 12.76 6.68
CA TYR A 303 -10.27 12.69 7.28
C TYR A 303 -9.23 12.46 6.20
N LEU A 304 -8.03 12.99 6.47
CA LEU A 304 -6.84 12.77 5.63
C LEU A 304 -5.74 12.20 6.50
N THR A 305 -5.20 11.06 6.09
CA THR A 305 -3.93 10.55 6.63
C THR A 305 -2.79 11.01 5.74
N ILE A 306 -1.69 11.48 6.33
CA ILE A 306 -0.49 11.86 5.61
C ILE A 306 0.67 11.01 6.14
N GLU A 307 1.28 10.21 5.27
CA GLU A 307 2.52 9.49 5.55
C GLU A 307 3.69 10.47 5.49
N ASN A 308 4.55 10.49 6.52
CA ASN A 308 5.74 11.34 6.53
C ASN A 308 6.85 10.76 5.64
N LEU A 309 6.56 10.69 4.34
CA LEU A 309 7.46 10.24 3.28
C LEU A 309 7.66 11.34 2.25
N SER A 310 8.81 11.34 1.56
CA SER A 310 9.11 12.33 0.52
C SER A 310 8.92 13.78 1.01
N ASN A 311 8.23 14.64 0.25
CA ASN A 311 7.95 16.02 0.65
C ASN A 311 6.73 16.20 1.56
N ASN A 312 6.07 15.12 1.97
CA ASN A 312 4.89 15.19 2.83
C ASN A 312 5.18 15.85 4.19
N ASN A 313 6.43 15.86 4.67
CA ASN A 313 6.82 16.54 5.92
C ASN A 313 6.47 18.03 5.93
N VAL A 314 6.60 18.73 4.78
CA VAL A 314 6.22 20.14 4.64
C VAL A 314 4.71 20.29 4.84
N LEU A 315 3.92 19.41 4.21
CA LEU A 315 2.47 19.42 4.29
C LEU A 315 1.94 19.05 5.68
N ILE A 316 2.62 18.11 6.35
CA ILE A 316 2.31 17.75 7.74
C ILE A 316 2.49 18.96 8.66
N LYS A 317 3.61 19.68 8.52
CA LYS A 317 3.85 20.92 9.28
C LYS A 317 2.75 21.93 9.02
N HIS A 318 2.44 22.19 7.76
CA HIS A 318 1.38 23.12 7.35
C HIS A 318 0.00 22.74 7.93
N MET A 319 -0.38 21.45 7.93
CA MET A 319 -1.63 20.96 8.50
C MET A 319 -1.67 21.08 10.03
N ARG A 320 -0.54 20.82 10.69
CA ARG A 320 -0.42 20.95 12.16
C ARG A 320 -0.51 22.40 12.63
N ASP A 321 0.06 23.33 11.89
CA ASP A 321 -0.04 24.77 12.19
C ASP A 321 -1.51 25.25 12.17
N LYS A 322 -2.40 24.52 11.49
CA LYS A 322 -3.85 24.73 11.48
C LYS A 322 -4.60 23.97 12.59
N ASN A 323 -3.88 23.30 13.48
CA ASN A 323 -4.40 22.61 14.67
C ASN A 323 -5.43 21.49 14.37
N ASN A 324 -5.24 20.75 13.29
CA ASN A 324 -6.20 19.74 12.79
C ASN A 324 -5.76 18.29 13.07
N GLU A 325 -4.62 18.05 13.75
CA GLU A 325 -4.12 16.71 14.04
C GLU A 325 -5.02 15.98 15.04
N CYS A 326 -5.60 14.84 14.66
CA CYS A 326 -6.40 13.98 15.53
C CYS A 326 -5.53 13.01 16.32
N TYR A 327 -4.66 12.29 15.61
CA TYR A 327 -3.72 11.34 16.21
C TYR A 327 -2.60 11.03 15.23
N ARG A 328 -1.55 10.38 15.73
CA ARG A 328 -0.42 9.90 14.94
C ARG A 328 -0.03 8.49 15.36
N TYR A 329 0.59 7.77 14.43
CA TYR A 329 1.14 6.45 14.67
C TYR A 329 2.37 6.22 13.81
N MET A 330 3.26 5.35 14.26
CA MET A 330 4.50 5.05 13.57
C MET A 330 4.32 3.85 12.64
N ASN A 331 4.93 3.92 11.47
CA ASN A 331 5.08 2.82 10.54
C ASN A 331 6.55 2.57 10.22
N SER A 332 6.85 1.33 9.91
CA SER A 332 8.18 0.91 9.48
C SER A 332 8.09 -0.10 8.34
N PHE A 333 8.96 0.03 7.36
CA PHE A 333 9.19 -1.01 6.37
C PHE A 333 10.38 -1.87 6.80
N TYR A 334 10.22 -3.19 6.72
CA TYR A 334 11.25 -4.17 7.03
C TYR A 334 11.52 -5.04 5.82
N LEU A 335 12.81 -5.26 5.53
CA LEU A 335 13.24 -6.25 4.56
C LEU A 335 13.45 -7.60 5.29
N TYR A 336 12.96 -8.66 4.69
CA TYR A 336 13.22 -10.03 5.12
C TYR A 336 14.20 -10.66 4.15
N ASN A 337 15.19 -11.39 4.69
CA ASN A 337 16.28 -12.07 3.96
C ASN A 337 17.18 -11.17 3.09
N TYR A 338 17.13 -9.87 3.28
CA TYR A 338 17.99 -8.92 2.58
C TYR A 338 18.33 -7.72 3.47
N VAL A 339 19.52 -7.15 3.29
CA VAL A 339 19.96 -5.98 4.05
C VAL A 339 20.27 -4.85 3.08
N LEU A 340 19.63 -3.72 3.31
CA LEU A 340 19.96 -2.44 2.70
C LEU A 340 20.22 -1.42 3.81
N ASN A 341 20.98 -0.39 3.48
CA ASN A 341 21.13 0.75 4.37
C ASN A 341 19.75 1.37 4.63
N THR A 342 19.53 1.80 5.86
CA THR A 342 18.31 2.53 6.25
C THR A 342 18.16 3.76 5.37
N THR A 343 16.98 3.93 4.80
CA THR A 343 16.65 5.06 3.94
C THR A 343 15.86 6.09 4.75
N SER A 344 16.24 7.37 4.66
CA SER A 344 15.47 8.45 5.26
C SER A 344 14.06 8.51 4.66
N SER A 345 13.06 8.73 5.49
CA SER A 345 11.68 8.88 5.04
C SER A 345 11.52 10.01 4.01
N ASN A 346 12.24 11.11 4.17
CA ASN A 346 12.20 12.25 3.23
C ASN A 346 12.82 11.95 1.86
N SER A 347 13.63 10.89 1.75
CA SER A 347 14.25 10.45 0.48
C SER A 347 13.59 9.20 -0.12
N LEU A 348 12.40 8.86 0.33
CA LEU A 348 11.61 7.73 -0.17
C LEU A 348 10.22 8.18 -0.60
N LEU A 349 9.86 7.93 -1.84
CA LEU A 349 8.51 8.06 -2.38
C LEU A 349 7.90 6.68 -2.53
N THR A 350 6.63 6.50 -2.17
CA THR A 350 5.95 5.19 -2.25
C THR A 350 4.68 5.26 -3.09
N ILE A 351 4.44 4.24 -3.92
CA ILE A 351 3.17 4.02 -4.66
C ILE A 351 2.85 2.52 -4.56
N LEU A 352 2.06 2.15 -3.51
CA LEU A 352 1.82 0.76 -3.12
C LEU A 352 0.36 0.33 -3.32
#